data_c44929f6658d7c64f53b974c75938736
#
_entry.id   c44929f6658d7c64f53b974c75938736
#
_cell.length_a   1.000
_cell.length_b   1.000
_cell.length_c   1.000
_cell.angle_alpha   90.00
_cell.angle_beta   90.00
_cell.angle_gamma   90.00
#
_symmetry.space_group_name_H-M   'P 1'
#
loop_
_entity.id
_entity.type
_entity.pdbx_description
1 polymer ?
#
loop_
_entity_poly.entity_id
_entity_poly.type
_entity_poly.pdbx_seq_one_letter_code
_entity_poly.pdbx_strand_id
1 'polypeptide(L)'
;MSDERPDRRVINIYQASYRVYDMEGPVQEDMGWLPLSYDANGNGCYAIRMEPGAETIPHTHEGVEDYLILEGELIESDGRVLTVGDFVHYDPGSRHNSRTETGCLLIGFDWGKPVKT
;
A
#
# COMPACT_ATOMS: atom_id res chain seq x y z
N MET A 1 20.39 -10.19 14.82
CA MET A 1 19.91 -10.49 16.18
C MET A 1 18.38 -10.49 16.15
N SER A 2 17.76 -11.50 16.66
CA SER A 2 16.30 -11.55 16.70
C SER A 2 15.76 -10.60 17.78
N ASP A 3 14.53 -10.11 17.55
CA ASP A 3 13.83 -9.33 18.55
C ASP A 3 13.13 -10.31 19.50
N GLU A 4 13.60 -10.40 20.72
CA GLU A 4 13.16 -11.41 21.67
C GLU A 4 11.96 -10.98 22.52
N ARG A 5 11.51 -9.75 22.39
CA ARG A 5 10.34 -9.28 23.13
C ARG A 5 9.07 -9.82 22.47
N PRO A 6 8.18 -10.51 23.21
CA PRO A 6 6.95 -11.07 22.64
C PRO A 6 5.92 -9.99 22.28
N ASP A 7 6.06 -8.79 22.83
CA ASP A 7 5.15 -7.66 22.60
C ASP A 7 5.64 -6.72 21.49
N ARG A 8 6.73 -7.10 20.77
CA ARG A 8 7.30 -6.27 19.72
C ARG A 8 7.61 -7.10 18.47
N ARG A 9 7.30 -6.55 17.31
CA ARG A 9 7.67 -7.11 16.01
C ARG A 9 8.37 -6.04 15.19
N VAL A 10 9.50 -6.38 14.58
CA VAL A 10 10.27 -5.47 13.74
C VAL A 10 10.35 -6.04 12.34
N ILE A 11 10.00 -5.24 11.34
CA ILE A 11 10.08 -5.61 9.93
C ILE A 11 10.87 -4.52 9.20
N ASN A 12 11.90 -4.92 8.46
CA ASN A 12 12.61 -3.99 7.59
C ASN A 12 12.03 -4.12 6.17
N ILE A 13 11.41 -3.08 5.68
CA ILE A 13 10.69 -3.12 4.40
C ILE A 13 11.62 -3.25 3.20
N TYR A 14 12.90 -2.97 3.36
CA TYR A 14 13.90 -3.12 2.30
C TYR A 14 14.51 -4.52 2.26
N GLN A 15 14.37 -5.29 3.33
CA GLN A 15 14.96 -6.63 3.46
C GLN A 15 13.91 -7.74 3.44
N ALA A 16 12.67 -7.43 3.74
CA ALA A 16 11.60 -8.40 3.83
C ALA A 16 11.20 -8.92 2.44
N SER A 17 10.66 -10.14 2.40
CA SER A 17 10.11 -10.73 1.17
C SER A 17 8.67 -10.26 0.99
N TYR A 18 8.36 -9.72 -0.18
CA TYR A 18 7.02 -9.27 -0.53
C TYR A 18 6.23 -10.42 -1.17
N ARG A 19 4.93 -10.44 -0.90
CA ARG A 19 3.99 -11.35 -1.57
C ARG A 19 3.58 -10.75 -2.90
N VAL A 20 3.18 -11.59 -3.84
CA VAL A 20 2.59 -11.10 -5.09
C VAL A 20 1.27 -10.41 -4.76
N TYR A 21 1.03 -9.25 -5.38
CA TYR A 21 -0.16 -8.45 -5.10
C TYR A 21 -1.40 -9.05 -5.78
N ASP A 22 -2.44 -9.33 -5.01
CA ASP A 22 -3.70 -9.87 -5.50
C ASP A 22 -4.93 -9.24 -4.82
N MET A 23 -4.74 -8.08 -4.20
CA MET A 23 -5.75 -7.49 -3.31
C MET A 23 -6.93 -6.87 -4.06
N GLU A 24 -6.76 -6.52 -5.34
CA GLU A 24 -7.77 -5.82 -6.14
C GLU A 24 -8.34 -6.70 -7.26
N GLY A 25 -8.12 -8.02 -7.22
CA GLY A 25 -8.61 -8.94 -8.24
C GLY A 25 -7.52 -9.91 -8.68
N PRO A 26 -7.28 -10.07 -9.99
CA PRO A 26 -6.26 -10.99 -10.48
C PRO A 26 -4.87 -10.67 -9.95
N VAL A 27 -4.02 -11.70 -9.84
CA VAL A 27 -2.64 -11.57 -9.42
C VAL A 27 -1.90 -10.61 -10.34
N GLN A 28 -1.17 -9.66 -9.74
CA GLN A 28 -0.32 -8.72 -10.45
C GLN A 28 1.14 -9.00 -10.09
N GLU A 29 1.85 -9.69 -10.99
CA GLU A 29 3.22 -10.16 -10.73
C GLU A 29 4.25 -9.03 -10.68
N ASP A 30 3.90 -7.86 -11.23
CA ASP A 30 4.76 -6.68 -11.20
C ASP A 30 4.55 -5.80 -9.96
N MET A 31 3.79 -6.29 -8.99
CA MET A 31 3.56 -5.61 -7.72
C MET A 31 3.78 -6.56 -6.55
N GLY A 32 4.41 -6.06 -5.50
CA GLY A 32 4.61 -6.79 -4.25
C GLY A 32 3.86 -6.16 -3.10
N TRP A 33 3.37 -6.99 -2.20
CA TRP A 33 2.61 -6.55 -1.03
C TRP A 33 3.21 -7.13 0.25
N LEU A 34 3.37 -6.28 1.26
CA LEU A 34 3.93 -6.67 2.55
C LEU A 34 3.04 -6.12 3.66
N PRO A 35 2.24 -6.98 4.31
CA PRO A 35 1.46 -6.52 5.46
C PRO A 35 2.40 -6.21 6.62
N LEU A 36 2.22 -5.07 7.26
CA LEU A 36 3.08 -4.65 8.37
C LEU A 36 2.37 -4.82 9.71
N SER A 37 1.13 -4.35 9.84
CA SER A 37 0.39 -4.44 11.10
C SER A 37 -1.09 -4.27 10.81
N TYR A 38 -1.91 -5.22 11.20
CA TYR A 38 -3.35 -5.19 11.00
C TYR A 38 -4.09 -5.61 12.25
N ASP A 39 -5.23 -4.97 12.50
CA ASP A 39 -6.14 -5.41 13.55
C ASP A 39 -7.17 -6.43 13.00
N ALA A 40 -8.07 -6.88 13.86
CA ALA A 40 -9.06 -7.90 13.49
C ALA A 40 -10.12 -7.38 12.50
N ASN A 41 -10.25 -6.07 12.34
CA ASN A 41 -11.21 -5.43 11.43
C ASN A 41 -10.61 -5.11 10.08
N GLY A 42 -9.33 -5.42 9.86
CA GLY A 42 -8.65 -5.13 8.61
C GLY A 42 -8.12 -3.70 8.51
N ASN A 43 -8.06 -2.97 9.62
CA ASN A 43 -7.39 -1.67 9.69
C ASN A 43 -5.92 -1.90 9.99
N GLY A 44 -5.04 -1.22 9.28
CA GLY A 44 -3.62 -1.40 9.50
C GLY A 44 -2.79 -0.78 8.39
N CYS A 45 -1.56 -1.24 8.28
CA CYS A 45 -0.62 -0.69 7.31
C CYS A 45 0.17 -1.78 6.58
N TYR A 46 0.66 -1.41 5.42
CA TYR A 46 1.35 -2.30 4.49
C TYR A 46 2.37 -1.51 3.67
N ALA A 47 3.30 -2.24 3.06
CA ALA A 47 4.16 -1.67 2.04
C ALA A 47 3.79 -2.28 0.68
N ILE A 48 3.84 -1.47 -0.36
CA ILE A 48 3.68 -1.92 -1.74
C ILE A 48 4.91 -1.50 -2.52
N ARG A 49 5.47 -2.46 -3.26
CA ARG A 49 6.53 -2.23 -4.23
C ARG A 49 5.97 -2.45 -5.62
N MET A 50 6.13 -1.47 -6.49
CA MET A 50 5.68 -1.54 -7.87
C MET A 50 6.89 -1.52 -8.80
N GLU A 51 6.94 -2.47 -9.72
CA GLU A 51 7.95 -2.49 -10.78
C GLU A 51 7.68 -1.38 -11.80
N PRO A 52 8.70 -0.93 -12.55
CA PRO A 52 8.45 0.02 -13.63
C PRO A 52 7.37 -0.46 -14.59
N GLY A 53 6.38 0.38 -14.85
CA GLY A 53 5.24 0.07 -15.71
C GLY A 53 4.04 -0.54 -15.02
N ALA A 54 4.13 -0.83 -13.73
CA ALA A 54 3.00 -1.41 -12.99
C ALA A 54 1.85 -0.41 -12.85
N GLU A 55 0.64 -0.94 -12.87
CA GLU A 55 -0.59 -0.15 -12.73
C GLU A 55 -1.58 -0.91 -11.86
N THR A 56 -2.18 -0.21 -10.90
CA THR A 56 -3.19 -0.80 -10.03
C THR A 56 -4.53 -0.92 -10.77
N ILE A 57 -5.36 -1.88 -10.32
CA ILE A 57 -6.71 -2.02 -10.82
C ILE A 57 -7.58 -0.94 -10.17
N PRO A 58 -8.45 -0.24 -10.93
CA PRO A 58 -9.35 0.75 -10.33
C PRO A 58 -10.19 0.14 -9.22
N HIS A 59 -10.23 0.83 -8.08
CA HIS A 59 -10.92 0.33 -6.89
C HIS A 59 -11.53 1.47 -6.09
N THR A 60 -12.55 1.12 -5.28
CA THR A 60 -13.23 2.05 -4.38
C THR A 60 -12.86 1.71 -2.95
N HIS A 61 -12.53 2.73 -2.16
CA HIS A 61 -12.13 2.57 -0.77
C HIS A 61 -13.34 2.44 0.15
N GLU A 62 -13.38 1.38 0.97
CA GLU A 62 -14.42 1.23 2.00
C GLU A 62 -14.18 2.18 3.17
N GLY A 63 -12.92 2.35 3.55
CA GLY A 63 -12.50 3.26 4.60
C GLY A 63 -11.58 4.34 4.07
N VAL A 64 -10.84 4.95 4.97
CA VAL A 64 -9.79 5.90 4.61
C VAL A 64 -8.57 5.12 4.12
N GLU A 65 -7.97 5.59 3.04
CA GLU A 65 -6.65 5.12 2.62
C GLU A 65 -5.68 6.29 2.59
N ASP A 66 -4.64 6.17 3.41
CA ASP A 66 -3.51 7.10 3.39
C ASP A 66 -2.29 6.38 2.88
N TYR A 67 -1.41 7.08 2.15
CA TYR A 67 -0.11 6.50 1.82
C TYR A 67 0.98 7.55 1.67
N LEU A 68 2.21 7.08 1.86
CA LEU A 68 3.42 7.89 1.81
C LEU A 68 4.38 7.29 0.79
N ILE A 69 4.84 8.12 -0.14
CA ILE A 69 5.79 7.68 -1.17
C ILE A 69 7.20 7.70 -0.58
N LEU A 70 7.88 6.55 -0.61
CA LEU A 70 9.24 6.39 -0.09
C LEU A 70 10.30 6.36 -1.18
N GLU A 71 9.98 5.79 -2.36
CA GLU A 71 10.89 5.72 -3.50
C GLU A 71 10.11 5.87 -4.80
N GLY A 72 10.74 6.45 -5.80
CA GLY A 72 10.19 6.55 -7.14
C GLY A 72 9.09 7.57 -7.26
N GLU A 73 8.12 7.27 -8.11
CA GLU A 73 6.99 8.16 -8.35
C GLU A 73 5.73 7.33 -8.60
N LEU A 74 4.60 7.93 -8.30
CA LEU A 74 3.29 7.32 -8.52
C LEU A 74 2.41 8.34 -9.26
N ILE A 75 1.76 7.90 -10.33
CA ILE A 75 0.91 8.75 -11.16
C ILE A 75 -0.53 8.32 -10.93
N GLU A 76 -1.34 9.23 -10.38
CA GLU A 76 -2.73 8.97 -10.11
C GLU A 76 -3.59 9.11 -11.36
N SER A 77 -4.80 8.52 -11.35
CA SER A 77 -5.69 8.49 -12.51
C SER A 77 -6.10 9.86 -13.03
N ASP A 78 -6.04 10.90 -12.20
CA ASP A 78 -6.29 12.28 -12.62
C ASP A 78 -5.05 12.99 -13.19
N GLY A 79 -3.93 12.27 -13.29
CA GLY A 79 -2.67 12.81 -13.81
C GLY A 79 -1.76 13.41 -12.77
N ARG A 80 -2.16 13.47 -11.48
CA ARG A 80 -1.29 13.98 -10.43
C ARG A 80 -0.09 13.07 -10.23
N VAL A 81 1.11 13.62 -10.31
CA VAL A 81 2.37 12.89 -10.05
C VAL A 81 2.75 13.09 -8.58
N LEU A 82 2.93 11.98 -7.89
CA LEU A 82 3.35 11.94 -6.49
C LEU A 82 4.80 11.51 -6.45
N THR A 83 5.60 12.17 -5.62
CA THR A 83 7.03 11.91 -5.49
C THR A 83 7.39 11.63 -4.05
N VAL A 84 8.66 11.28 -3.81
CA VAL A 84 9.16 10.94 -2.48
C VAL A 84 8.79 12.02 -1.46
N GLY A 85 8.18 11.60 -0.35
CA GLY A 85 7.75 12.48 0.71
C GLY A 85 6.31 12.96 0.58
N ASP A 86 5.65 12.73 -0.55
CA ASP A 86 4.23 13.08 -0.67
C ASP A 86 3.37 12.12 0.14
N PHE A 87 2.48 12.70 0.93
CA PHE A 87 1.47 11.98 1.69
C PHE A 87 0.11 12.21 1.05
N VAL A 88 -0.63 11.13 0.84
CA VAL A 88 -1.94 11.17 0.17
C VAL A 88 -3.00 10.64 1.12
N HIS A 89 -4.13 11.32 1.16
CA HIS A 89 -5.31 10.90 1.92
C HIS A 89 -6.50 10.78 0.97
N TYR A 90 -7.14 9.62 0.98
CA TYR A 90 -8.40 9.39 0.29
C TYR A 90 -9.52 9.10 1.27
N ASP A 91 -10.63 9.83 1.14
CA ASP A 91 -11.82 9.63 1.95
C ASP A 91 -12.52 8.31 1.62
N PRO A 92 -13.31 7.76 2.56
CA PRO A 92 -14.18 6.61 2.25
C PRO A 92 -15.07 6.90 1.04
N GLY A 93 -15.24 5.91 0.18
CA GLY A 93 -16.05 6.03 -1.03
C GLY A 93 -15.30 6.59 -2.23
N SER A 94 -14.07 7.06 -2.05
CA SER A 94 -13.26 7.54 -3.18
C SER A 94 -12.84 6.38 -4.08
N ARG A 95 -12.71 6.66 -5.37
CA ARG A 95 -12.29 5.69 -6.37
C ARG A 95 -11.09 6.21 -7.12
N HIS A 96 -10.09 5.35 -7.28
CA HIS A 96 -8.89 5.70 -8.05
C HIS A 96 -8.19 4.47 -8.58
N ASN A 97 -7.20 4.71 -9.41
CA ASN A 97 -6.12 3.78 -9.69
C ASN A 97 -4.82 4.58 -9.90
N SER A 98 -3.72 3.88 -9.84
CA SER A 98 -2.39 4.50 -9.88
C SER A 98 -1.47 3.69 -10.77
N ARG A 99 -0.47 4.34 -11.36
CA ARG A 99 0.57 3.67 -12.14
C ARG A 99 1.93 4.30 -11.84
N THR A 100 2.97 3.59 -12.18
CA THR A 100 4.33 4.11 -12.09
C THR A 100 5.08 3.84 -13.40
N GLU A 101 5.90 4.75 -13.82
CA GLU A 101 6.78 4.54 -14.99
C GLU A 101 8.14 4.04 -14.56
N THR A 102 8.64 4.53 -13.45
CA THR A 102 10.01 4.27 -12.99
C THR A 102 10.11 3.27 -11.85
N GLY A 103 8.98 2.84 -11.30
CA GLY A 103 8.91 2.06 -10.09
C GLY A 103 8.53 2.91 -8.89
N CYS A 104 8.03 2.26 -7.84
CA CYS A 104 7.56 2.96 -6.66
C CYS A 104 7.63 2.05 -5.44
N LEU A 105 7.98 2.63 -4.30
CA LEU A 105 7.78 2.00 -2.99
C LEU A 105 6.98 2.96 -2.13
N LEU A 106 5.89 2.46 -1.57
CA LEU A 106 5.04 3.26 -0.70
C LEU A 106 4.65 2.47 0.55
N ILE A 107 4.29 3.19 1.61
CA ILE A 107 3.61 2.63 2.77
C ILE A 107 2.19 3.17 2.77
N GLY A 108 1.22 2.26 2.87
CA GLY A 108 -0.19 2.61 2.93
C GLY A 108 -0.81 2.25 4.27
N PHE A 109 -1.85 2.97 4.61
CA PHE A 109 -2.59 2.80 5.87
C PHE A 109 -4.07 2.71 5.54
N ASP A 110 -4.68 1.57 5.90
CA ASP A 110 -6.13 1.36 5.80
C ASP A 110 -6.73 1.54 7.17
N TRP A 111 -7.67 2.47 7.32
CA TRP A 111 -8.32 2.69 8.60
C TRP A 111 -9.73 3.23 8.41
N GLY A 112 -10.51 3.26 9.49
CA GLY A 112 -11.88 3.75 9.43
C GLY A 112 -12.83 2.85 8.65
N LYS A 113 -12.46 1.57 8.43
CA LYS A 113 -13.38 0.61 7.81
C LYS A 113 -14.52 0.28 8.77
N PRO A 114 -15.74 0.08 8.23
CA PRO A 114 -16.85 -0.34 9.08
C PRO A 114 -16.53 -1.63 9.83
N VAL A 115 -16.96 -1.71 11.09
CA VAL A 115 -16.81 -2.93 11.87
C VAL A 115 -17.71 -4.01 11.26
N LYS A 116 -17.15 -5.18 11.00
CA LYS A 116 -17.93 -6.32 10.51
C LYS A 116 -18.76 -6.90 11.65
N THR A 117 -20.05 -7.01 11.43
CA THR A 117 -20.99 -7.60 12.40
C THR A 117 -21.43 -8.97 11.94
#